data_ee920b483c08d6d0c3ce66955b1ff99b
#
_entry.id   ee920b483c08d6d0c3ce66955b1ff99b
#
_cell.length_a   1.000
_cell.length_b   1.000
_cell.length_c   1.000
_cell.angle_alpha   90.00
_cell.angle_beta   90.00
_cell.angle_gamma   90.00
#
_symmetry.space_group_name_H-M   'P 1'
#
loop_
_entity.id
_entity.type
_entity.pdbx_description
1 polymer ?
#
loop_
_entity_poly.entity_id
_entity_poly.type
_entity_poly.pdbx_seq_one_letter_code
_entity_poly.pdbx_strand_id
1 'polypeptide(L)'
;MKKFFAVYDLQTEGFKAGMTGTDPKGMIDMMVDHICNIITEDEECEYEGASDIEIIDTFGFTFCEVSEKDAEIIENSNDYGLLTTVKGVNVAKYKDKILPIEEVANAYQL
;
A
#
# COMPACT_ATOMS: atom_id res chain seq x y z
N MET A 1 -21.38 1.21 4.25
CA MET A 1 -20.32 2.20 4.53
C MET A 1 -19.11 1.94 3.65
N LYS A 2 -18.61 2.99 3.02
CA LYS A 2 -17.35 2.88 2.26
C LYS A 2 -16.19 2.69 3.21
N LYS A 3 -15.32 1.74 2.88
CA LYS A 3 -14.06 1.56 3.57
C LYS A 3 -12.96 2.22 2.75
N PHE A 4 -11.98 2.76 3.43
CA PHE A 4 -10.82 3.41 2.81
C PHE A 4 -9.57 2.64 3.21
N PHE A 5 -8.69 2.44 2.24
CA PHE A 5 -7.44 1.71 2.44
C PHE A 5 -6.27 2.57 1.98
N ALA A 6 -5.15 2.38 2.63
CA ALA A 6 -3.90 3.04 2.26
C ALA A 6 -2.76 2.03 2.22
N VAL A 7 -1.74 2.33 1.45
CA VAL A 7 -0.53 1.52 1.41
C VAL A 7 0.37 1.88 2.58
N TYR A 8 0.77 0.88 3.33
CA TYR A 8 1.66 1.02 4.48
C TYR A 8 2.97 0.30 4.20
N ASP A 9 4.08 0.95 4.50
CA ASP A 9 5.42 0.38 4.37
C ASP A 9 5.88 -0.11 5.74
N LEU A 10 6.06 -1.43 5.84
CA LEU A 10 6.47 -2.07 7.09
C LEU A 10 7.91 -1.73 7.47
N GLN A 11 8.75 -1.39 6.49
CA GLN A 11 10.16 -1.05 6.74
C GLN A 11 10.32 0.35 7.31
N THR A 12 9.62 1.32 6.74
CA THR A 12 9.70 2.72 7.21
C THR A 12 8.65 3.04 8.27
N GLU A 13 7.72 2.13 8.51
CA GLU A 13 6.62 2.27 9.46
C GLU A 13 5.76 3.51 9.18
N GLY A 14 5.41 3.71 7.91
CA GLY A 14 4.58 4.84 7.51
C GLY A 14 3.74 4.58 6.27
N PHE A 15 2.72 5.41 6.08
CA PHE A 15 1.86 5.36 4.91
C PHE A 15 2.53 6.04 3.73
N LYS A 16 2.28 5.52 2.52
CA LYS A 16 2.84 6.05 1.28
C LYS A 16 1.93 7.11 0.68
N ALA A 17 2.52 8.26 0.32
CA ALA A 17 1.78 9.41 -0.19
C ALA A 17 1.04 9.10 -1.49
N GLY A 18 -0.19 9.57 -1.58
CA GLY A 18 -1.01 9.46 -2.78
C GLY A 18 -1.56 8.06 -3.07
N MET A 19 -1.32 7.09 -2.21
CA MET A 19 -1.68 5.69 -2.46
C MET A 19 -2.84 5.24 -1.58
N THR A 20 -4.05 5.56 -2.01
CA THR A 20 -5.28 5.18 -1.32
C THR A 20 -6.26 4.55 -2.28
N GLY A 21 -7.27 3.89 -1.74
CA GLY A 21 -8.34 3.32 -2.53
C GLY A 21 -9.47 2.83 -1.65
N THR A 22 -10.56 2.43 -2.28
CA THR A 22 -11.73 1.87 -1.59
C THR A 22 -11.87 0.37 -1.82
N ASP A 23 -11.04 -0.19 -2.70
CA ASP A 23 -11.06 -1.60 -3.06
C ASP A 23 -9.65 -2.17 -2.97
N PRO A 24 -9.37 -3.03 -1.96
CA PRO A 24 -8.04 -3.63 -1.81
C PRO A 24 -7.63 -4.46 -3.04
N LYS A 25 -8.57 -5.07 -3.73
CA LYS A 25 -8.29 -5.88 -4.91
C LYS A 25 -7.75 -5.03 -6.06
N GLY A 26 -8.33 -3.85 -6.27
CA GLY A 26 -7.81 -2.89 -7.25
C GLY A 26 -6.46 -2.32 -6.85
N MET A 27 -6.21 -2.19 -5.56
CA MET A 27 -4.95 -1.68 -5.05
C MET A 27 -3.78 -2.64 -5.28
N ILE A 28 -4.04 -3.94 -5.38
CA ILE A 28 -3.00 -4.93 -5.71
C ILE A 28 -2.38 -4.60 -7.06
N ASP A 29 -3.21 -4.41 -8.08
CA ASP A 29 -2.73 -4.09 -9.43
C ASP A 29 -1.95 -2.78 -9.45
N MET A 30 -2.45 -1.77 -8.74
CA MET A 30 -1.76 -0.49 -8.61
C MET A 30 -0.39 -0.64 -7.95
N MET A 31 -0.29 -1.44 -6.89
CA MET A 31 0.96 -1.63 -6.17
C MET A 31 1.98 -2.43 -6.97
N VAL A 32 1.54 -3.49 -7.63
CA VAL A 32 2.44 -4.30 -8.47
C VAL A 32 2.99 -3.46 -9.61
N ASP A 33 2.15 -2.68 -10.25
CA ASP A 33 2.56 -1.78 -11.33
C ASP A 33 3.59 -0.75 -10.82
N HIS A 34 3.34 -0.18 -9.66
CA HIS A 34 4.25 0.78 -9.03
C HIS A 34 5.60 0.17 -8.70
N ILE A 35 5.60 -1.02 -8.12
CA ILE A 35 6.83 -1.74 -7.78
C ILE A 35 7.64 -2.04 -9.05
N CYS A 36 6.98 -2.55 -10.09
CA CYS A 36 7.67 -2.92 -11.31
C CYS A 36 8.22 -1.71 -12.07
N ASN A 37 7.49 -0.62 -12.11
CA ASN A 37 7.85 0.53 -12.96
C ASN A 37 8.68 1.59 -12.25
N ILE A 38 8.54 1.73 -10.94
CA ILE A 38 9.15 2.83 -10.19
C ILE A 38 10.28 2.34 -9.29
N ILE A 39 10.03 1.27 -8.50
CA ILE A 39 11.01 0.80 -7.51
C ILE A 39 12.15 0.03 -8.18
N THR A 40 11.83 -0.83 -9.12
CA THR A 40 12.83 -1.66 -9.79
C THR A 40 13.54 -0.95 -10.95
N GLU A 41 12.99 0.14 -11.44
CA GLU A 41 13.45 0.86 -12.63
C GLU A 41 13.56 -0.03 -13.87
N ASP A 42 12.83 -1.13 -13.89
CA ASP A 42 12.90 -2.14 -14.94
C ASP A 42 11.56 -2.18 -15.67
N GLU A 43 11.62 -2.11 -17.01
CA GLU A 43 10.43 -2.20 -17.85
C GLU A 43 9.79 -3.59 -17.80
N GLU A 44 10.60 -4.60 -17.47
CA GLU A 44 10.14 -5.96 -17.27
C GLU A 44 10.30 -6.33 -15.80
N CYS A 45 9.20 -6.60 -15.14
CA CYS A 45 9.24 -7.04 -13.74
C CYS A 45 9.81 -8.46 -13.68
N GLU A 46 10.98 -8.62 -13.05
CA GLU A 46 11.69 -9.89 -12.96
C GLU A 46 11.04 -10.92 -12.03
N TYR A 47 9.81 -10.67 -11.59
CA TYR A 47 9.09 -11.56 -10.69
C TYR A 47 8.16 -12.51 -11.45
N GLU A 48 8.62 -12.95 -12.62
CA GLU A 48 7.87 -13.92 -13.43
C GLU A 48 7.66 -15.21 -12.63
N GLY A 49 6.39 -15.60 -12.45
CA GLY A 49 6.03 -16.78 -11.67
C GLY A 49 5.68 -16.50 -10.21
N ALA A 50 5.98 -15.31 -9.68
CA ALA A 50 5.55 -14.93 -8.35
C ALA A 50 4.12 -14.37 -8.39
N SER A 51 3.33 -14.61 -7.34
CA SER A 51 2.01 -14.02 -7.23
C SER A 51 2.13 -12.53 -6.88
N ASP A 52 1.07 -11.76 -7.16
CA ASP A 52 1.05 -10.34 -6.84
C ASP A 52 1.26 -10.10 -5.35
N ILE A 53 0.66 -10.95 -4.51
CA ILE A 53 0.81 -10.86 -3.05
C ILE A 53 2.25 -11.11 -2.63
N GLU A 54 2.94 -12.06 -3.25
CA GLU A 54 4.35 -12.33 -2.97
C GLU A 54 5.24 -11.15 -3.32
N ILE A 55 4.93 -10.48 -4.44
CA ILE A 55 5.67 -9.29 -4.87
C ILE A 55 5.52 -8.17 -3.84
N ILE A 56 4.31 -7.89 -3.42
CA ILE A 56 4.02 -6.85 -2.43
C ILE A 56 4.71 -7.16 -1.10
N ASP A 57 4.63 -8.42 -0.67
CA ASP A 57 5.27 -8.86 0.57
C ASP A 57 6.80 -8.71 0.53
N THR A 58 7.40 -9.05 -0.60
CA THR A 58 8.86 -8.97 -0.79
C THR A 58 9.37 -7.53 -0.58
N PHE A 59 8.61 -6.55 -1.02
CA PHE A 59 8.97 -5.14 -0.86
C PHE A 59 8.52 -4.54 0.46
N GLY A 60 7.88 -5.33 1.31
CA GLY A 60 7.49 -4.89 2.66
C GLY A 60 6.28 -3.98 2.71
N PHE A 61 5.41 -4.04 1.70
CA PHE A 61 4.18 -3.26 1.68
C PHE A 61 2.98 -4.09 2.14
N THR A 62 1.99 -3.40 2.67
CA THR A 62 0.70 -3.99 3.02
C THR A 62 -0.39 -2.91 2.86
N PHE A 63 -1.63 -3.33 3.00
CA PHE A 63 -2.76 -2.39 2.96
C PHE A 63 -3.37 -2.30 4.36
N CYS A 64 -3.75 -1.09 4.75
CA CYS A 64 -4.38 -0.85 6.04
C CYS A 64 -5.66 -0.07 5.83
N GLU A 65 -6.74 -0.51 6.48
CA GLU A 65 -7.97 0.25 6.49
C GLU A 65 -7.79 1.49 7.37
N VAL A 66 -8.09 2.66 6.81
CA VAL A 66 -7.91 3.95 7.49
C VAL A 66 -9.22 4.72 7.51
N SER A 67 -9.30 5.75 8.34
CA SER A 67 -10.45 6.65 8.36
C SER A 67 -10.51 7.47 7.06
N GLU A 68 -11.68 7.96 6.72
CA GLU A 68 -11.87 8.84 5.55
C GLU A 68 -10.97 10.06 5.64
N LYS A 69 -10.88 10.66 6.82
CA LYS A 69 -10.04 11.85 7.05
C LYS A 69 -8.56 11.57 6.79
N ASP A 70 -8.06 10.44 7.29
CA ASP A 70 -6.67 10.05 7.08
C ASP A 70 -6.42 9.67 5.63
N ALA A 71 -7.39 9.04 4.97
CA ALA A 71 -7.30 8.74 3.54
C ALA A 71 -7.15 10.02 2.71
N GLU A 72 -7.89 11.06 3.05
CA GLU A 72 -7.78 12.37 2.37
C GLU A 72 -6.40 12.98 2.55
N ILE A 73 -5.85 12.91 3.75
CA ILE A 73 -4.50 13.42 4.03
C ILE A 73 -3.47 12.67 3.19
N ILE A 74 -3.57 11.34 3.12
CA ILE A 74 -2.66 10.50 2.35
C ILE A 74 -2.78 10.80 0.86
N GLU A 75 -4.00 10.87 0.34
CA GLU A 75 -4.28 11.15 -1.07
C GLU A 75 -3.73 12.50 -1.50
N ASN A 76 -3.91 13.52 -0.68
CA ASN A 76 -3.48 14.88 -0.97
C ASN A 76 -1.98 15.12 -0.74
N SER A 77 -1.28 14.15 -0.18
CA SER A 77 0.16 14.21 0.05
C SER A 77 0.95 13.74 -1.16
N ASN A 78 0.42 13.96 -2.36
CA ASN A 78 1.03 13.52 -3.60
C ASN A 78 2.41 14.12 -3.81
N ASP A 79 3.41 13.28 -4.05
CA ASP A 79 4.80 13.69 -4.23
C ASP A 79 5.39 13.12 -5.53
N TYR A 80 4.71 13.38 -6.63
CA TYR A 80 5.16 13.16 -8.02
C TYR A 80 5.85 11.81 -8.30
N GLY A 81 5.23 10.73 -7.83
CA GLY A 81 5.70 9.38 -8.15
C GLY A 81 6.80 8.84 -7.24
N LEU A 82 7.23 9.60 -6.25
CA LEU A 82 8.14 9.07 -5.24
C LEU A 82 7.34 8.41 -4.12
N LEU A 83 7.79 7.26 -3.67
CA LEU A 83 7.15 6.54 -2.56
C LEU A 83 7.59 7.14 -1.23
N THR A 84 7.18 8.37 -0.98
CA THR A 84 7.52 9.06 0.26
C THR A 84 6.53 8.72 1.37
N THR A 85 7.02 8.76 2.61
CA THR A 85 6.20 8.53 3.79
C THR A 85 5.41 9.79 4.13
N VAL A 86 4.10 9.63 4.34
CA VAL A 86 3.22 10.74 4.70
C VAL A 86 3.47 11.18 6.13
N LYS A 87 3.58 12.48 6.33
CA LYS A 87 3.59 13.12 7.65
C LYS A 87 2.19 13.64 7.94
N GLY A 88 1.79 13.64 9.19
CA GLY A 88 0.48 14.20 9.58
C GLY A 88 -0.60 13.15 9.86
N VAL A 89 -0.33 11.88 9.56
CA VAL A 89 -1.21 10.79 9.98
C VAL A 89 -0.61 10.12 11.22
N ASN A 90 -1.44 9.92 12.23
CA ASN A 90 -1.00 9.24 13.45
C ASN A 90 -0.94 7.73 13.23
N VAL A 91 0.23 7.22 12.88
CA VAL A 91 0.46 5.80 12.59
C VAL A 91 0.16 4.93 13.81
N ALA A 92 0.45 5.41 15.02
CA ALA A 92 0.21 4.66 16.25
C ALA A 92 -1.26 4.26 16.42
N LYS A 93 -2.18 5.06 15.87
CA LYS A 93 -3.61 4.78 15.88
C LYS A 93 -3.96 3.47 15.14
N TYR A 94 -3.15 3.08 14.16
CA TYR A 94 -3.38 1.90 13.34
C TYR A 94 -2.47 0.72 13.68
N LYS A 95 -1.66 0.83 14.70
CA LYS A 95 -0.64 -0.18 15.03
C LYS A 95 -1.22 -1.60 15.18
N ASP A 96 -2.39 -1.73 15.78
CA ASP A 96 -3.04 -3.02 15.98
C ASP A 96 -3.77 -3.53 14.73
N LYS A 97 -3.92 -2.67 13.71
CA LYS A 97 -4.63 -2.99 12.48
C LYS A 97 -3.69 -3.27 11.31
N ILE A 98 -2.40 -3.05 11.49
CA ILE A 98 -1.40 -3.27 10.44
C ILE A 98 -1.02 -4.74 10.45
N LEU A 99 -1.37 -5.44 9.38
CA LEU A 99 -1.15 -6.87 9.21
C LEU A 99 -0.28 -7.10 7.98
N PRO A 100 0.50 -8.20 7.94
CA PRO A 100 1.20 -8.59 6.72
C PRO A 100 0.22 -8.74 5.55
N ILE A 101 0.69 -8.49 4.34
CA ILE A 101 -0.18 -8.52 3.16
C ILE A 101 -0.86 -9.88 2.98
N GLU A 102 -0.23 -10.98 3.38
CA GLU A 102 -0.83 -12.31 3.31
C GLU A 102 -2.08 -12.41 4.18
N GLU A 103 -2.06 -11.83 5.38
CA GLU A 103 -3.23 -11.81 6.26
C GLU A 103 -4.31 -10.88 5.73
N VAL A 104 -3.93 -9.75 5.13
CA VAL A 104 -4.87 -8.85 4.48
C VAL A 104 -5.55 -9.56 3.31
N ALA A 105 -4.78 -10.30 2.52
CA ALA A 105 -5.32 -11.08 1.39
C ALA A 105 -6.35 -12.10 1.86
N ASN A 106 -6.08 -12.78 2.97
CA ASN A 106 -7.03 -13.74 3.54
C ASN A 106 -8.30 -13.06 4.07
N ALA A 107 -8.14 -11.92 4.74
CA ALA A 107 -9.27 -11.20 5.33
C ALA A 107 -10.23 -10.66 4.27
N TYR A 108 -9.72 -10.22 3.13
CA TYR A 108 -10.50 -9.61 2.05
C TYR A 108 -10.63 -10.49 0.81
N GLN A 109 -10.19 -11.72 0.87
CA GLN A 109 -10.27 -12.72 -0.21
C GLN A 109 -9.63 -12.22 -1.53
N LEU A 110 -8.44 -11.74 -1.41
CA LEU A 110 -7.69 -11.18 -2.56
C LEU A 110 -7.00 -12.24 -3.41
#